data_d66f9e3121c5dfd7c00aad238e9fa51c
#
_entry.id   d66f9e3121c5dfd7c00aad238e9fa51c
#
_cell.length_a   1.000
_cell.length_b   1.000
_cell.length_c   1.000
_cell.angle_alpha   90.00
_cell.angle_beta   90.00
_cell.angle_gamma   90.00
#
_symmetry.space_group_name_H-M   'P 1'
#
loop_
_entity.id
_entity.type
_entity.pdbx_description
1 polymer ?
#
loop_
_entity_poly.entity_id
_entity_poly.type
_entity_poly.pdbx_seq_one_letter_code
_entity_poly.pdbx_strand_id
1 'polypeptide(L)'
;MDAIIKRYCPRVEFDSYEDMKENFTINVPEDFNFGFDVVDAWAELEPEKQALLWTNDAGDMKRFSFADMKAGSNRAANFFKSRGIRKGDYVMLILKQRPEVWMCFTALHKIGAVVIPASFQLTPHDLVYRLNAAGVKMLVTVDDADIIQHCEDSLSQCPTVESYAVLGEHIPANAIDFAKELAAQSDVFERPVGEEATKATDTMLLYFSSGTTGMPKMVRHDYSHPLGQITTARFWQCVQENRVHLTQTDSGWAKFAWGKIYGQWICGACIGAYDTEKFTPHGMLEAIQRLRPCTFCAPATIYRFLIKEDLTKYDFSFIEHASLAGEPLNPEVFNQIERQTGLRIHEGFGQSETSVLLANFPWMEIRPGSTGKPSPIYDIDLLDEDGNPCEDGIVGSICIKNTDKKHPVGLFREYWKDPDAMARSWKNGVYNTGDTAWRDADGYYWFVGRNDDVIKCSGYRIGPFEVESALMEHPSVLECAITAVPDPVRGQVVKATIVLARGYEPSDELVKELQNHVKHATAPYKYPRVVEFVDELPKTTSGKIMRTAIRARDMQKLREQQK
;
A
#
# COMPACT_ATOMS: atom_id res chain seq x y z
N MET A 1 23.09 -16.21 8.73
CA MET A 1 21.85 -15.73 8.14
C MET A 1 20.84 -15.35 9.22
N ASP A 2 19.95 -14.42 8.94
CA ASP A 2 18.87 -13.96 9.86
C ASP A 2 19.34 -13.26 11.14
N ALA A 3 20.52 -12.62 11.14
CA ALA A 3 21.12 -12.09 12.36
C ALA A 3 20.28 -10.96 13.02
N ILE A 4 19.64 -10.10 12.21
CA ILE A 4 18.81 -9.00 12.74
C ILE A 4 17.39 -9.48 13.03
N ILE A 5 16.74 -10.20 12.11
CA ILE A 5 15.35 -10.64 12.31
C ILE A 5 15.19 -11.52 13.57
N LYS A 6 16.17 -12.36 13.88
CA LYS A 6 16.15 -13.24 15.08
C LYS A 6 16.22 -12.49 16.40
N ARG A 7 16.62 -11.22 16.40
CA ARG A 7 16.54 -10.37 17.62
C ARG A 7 15.09 -10.10 18.02
N TYR A 8 14.18 -10.07 17.02
CA TYR A 8 12.77 -9.69 17.19
C TYR A 8 11.81 -10.85 16.97
N CYS A 9 12.15 -11.78 16.09
CA CYS A 9 11.39 -12.98 15.78
C CYS A 9 12.28 -14.20 16.03
N PRO A 10 12.21 -14.82 17.24
CA PRO A 10 13.12 -15.90 17.63
C PRO A 10 13.04 -17.12 16.73
N ARG A 11 11.86 -17.40 16.16
CA ARG A 11 11.63 -18.46 15.19
C ARG A 11 11.23 -17.86 13.83
N VAL A 12 12.00 -18.15 12.79
CA VAL A 12 11.82 -17.64 11.43
C VAL A 12 11.56 -18.72 10.38
N GLU A 13 11.51 -19.98 10.80
CA GLU A 13 11.21 -21.14 9.96
C GLU A 13 10.07 -21.95 10.58
N PHE A 14 9.06 -22.26 9.76
CA PHE A 14 7.87 -23.00 10.15
C PHE A 14 7.59 -24.09 9.11
N ASP A 15 7.03 -25.22 9.57
CA ASP A 15 6.75 -26.36 8.72
C ASP A 15 5.40 -26.24 7.98
N SER A 16 4.48 -25.43 8.50
CA SER A 16 3.14 -25.21 7.95
C SER A 16 2.58 -23.85 8.35
N TYR A 17 1.46 -23.48 7.77
CA TYR A 17 0.70 -22.30 8.18
C TYR A 17 0.21 -22.41 9.62
N GLU A 18 -0.28 -23.60 10.04
CA GLU A 18 -0.75 -23.86 11.39
C GLU A 18 0.39 -23.73 12.39
N ASP A 19 1.57 -24.28 12.09
CA ASP A 19 2.76 -24.14 12.90
C ASP A 19 3.18 -22.67 13.07
N MET A 20 3.15 -21.90 11.97
CA MET A 20 3.41 -20.45 12.04
C MET A 20 2.36 -19.74 12.90
N LYS A 21 1.08 -20.04 12.70
CA LYS A 21 -0.02 -19.40 13.43
C LYS A 21 0.06 -19.61 14.92
N GLU A 22 0.47 -20.80 15.36
CA GLU A 22 0.57 -21.17 16.78
C GLU A 22 1.84 -20.65 17.44
N ASN A 23 2.96 -20.62 16.72
CA ASN A 23 4.28 -20.45 17.30
C ASN A 23 4.98 -19.12 16.92
N PHE A 24 4.36 -18.31 16.06
CA PHE A 24 4.93 -17.03 15.70
C PHE A 24 4.86 -16.03 16.86
N THR A 25 5.99 -15.39 17.15
CA THR A 25 6.07 -14.35 18.17
C THR A 25 6.96 -13.20 17.71
N ILE A 26 6.63 -11.97 18.15
CA ILE A 26 7.46 -10.78 17.97
C ILE A 26 7.78 -10.17 19.32
N ASN A 27 9.08 -9.93 19.54
CA ASN A 27 9.60 -9.16 20.67
C ASN A 27 9.80 -7.71 20.24
N VAL A 28 9.24 -6.77 20.99
CA VAL A 28 9.38 -5.32 20.74
C VAL A 28 10.19 -4.73 21.89
N PRO A 29 11.48 -4.36 21.67
CA PRO A 29 12.26 -3.62 22.65
C PRO A 29 11.62 -2.24 22.92
N GLU A 30 11.68 -1.78 24.17
CA GLU A 30 11.07 -0.51 24.58
C GLU A 30 11.68 0.68 23.85
N ASP A 31 12.97 0.63 23.54
CA ASP A 31 13.77 1.66 22.89
C ASP A 31 14.07 1.37 21.41
N PHE A 32 13.30 0.47 20.78
CA PHE A 32 13.51 0.10 19.39
C PHE A 32 13.49 1.33 18.48
N ASN A 33 14.54 1.45 17.65
CA ASN A 33 14.67 2.46 16.61
C ASN A 33 15.19 1.83 15.33
N PHE A 34 14.36 1.81 14.28
CA PHE A 34 14.68 1.15 13.01
C PHE A 34 16.01 1.64 12.40
N GLY A 35 16.33 2.92 12.51
CA GLY A 35 17.56 3.49 11.95
C GLY A 35 18.81 2.91 12.59
N PHE A 36 18.84 2.79 13.92
CA PHE A 36 19.99 2.26 14.65
C PHE A 36 19.97 0.73 14.73
N ASP A 37 18.83 0.15 15.07
CA ASP A 37 18.75 -1.27 15.44
C ASP A 37 18.63 -2.20 14.22
N VAL A 38 18.38 -1.62 13.02
CA VAL A 38 18.34 -2.37 11.76
C VAL A 38 19.39 -1.86 10.77
N VAL A 39 19.30 -0.58 10.34
CA VAL A 39 20.18 -0.07 9.28
C VAL A 39 21.63 0.03 9.74
N ASP A 40 21.86 0.68 10.87
CA ASP A 40 23.22 0.80 11.42
C ASP A 40 23.76 -0.54 11.91
N ALA A 41 22.89 -1.38 12.46
CA ALA A 41 23.29 -2.73 12.89
C ALA A 41 23.76 -3.61 11.71
N TRP A 42 23.10 -3.54 10.53
CA TRP A 42 23.61 -4.20 9.33
C TRP A 42 24.93 -3.59 8.85
N ALA A 43 25.05 -2.25 8.86
CA ALA A 43 26.28 -1.57 8.49
C ALA A 43 27.47 -1.95 9.39
N GLU A 44 27.22 -2.28 10.65
CA GLU A 44 28.24 -2.75 11.60
C GLU A 44 28.59 -4.24 11.42
N LEU A 45 27.57 -5.09 11.15
CA LEU A 45 27.76 -6.52 10.96
C LEU A 45 28.39 -6.86 9.61
N GLU A 46 27.87 -6.26 8.56
CA GLU A 46 28.23 -6.52 7.15
C GLU A 46 28.19 -5.23 6.34
N PRO A 47 29.18 -4.33 6.47
CA PRO A 47 29.16 -2.98 5.86
C PRO A 47 28.93 -2.99 4.35
N GLU A 48 29.48 -3.96 3.63
CA GLU A 48 29.37 -4.11 2.17
C GLU A 48 28.09 -4.84 1.71
N LYS A 49 27.25 -5.29 2.64
CA LYS A 49 25.98 -5.93 2.32
C LYS A 49 25.09 -4.98 1.53
N GLN A 50 24.59 -5.44 0.39
CA GLN A 50 23.71 -4.63 -0.46
C GLN A 50 22.38 -4.33 0.22
N ALA A 51 22.08 -3.03 0.40
CA ALA A 51 20.83 -2.53 0.93
C ALA A 51 19.84 -2.13 -0.19
N LEU A 52 20.36 -1.49 -1.25
CA LEU A 52 19.54 -0.95 -2.34
C LEU A 52 20.23 -1.16 -3.70
N LEU A 53 19.47 -1.64 -4.67
CA LEU A 53 19.82 -1.72 -6.08
C LEU A 53 18.85 -0.85 -6.87
N TRP A 54 19.31 0.28 -7.38
CA TRP A 54 18.49 1.28 -8.05
C TRP A 54 18.74 1.29 -9.55
N THR A 55 17.67 1.49 -10.34
CA THR A 55 17.73 1.74 -11.78
C THR A 55 16.68 2.78 -12.18
N ASN A 56 16.87 3.43 -13.33
CA ASN A 56 15.97 4.43 -13.91
C ASN A 56 15.57 4.09 -15.36
N ASP A 57 14.79 4.99 -15.99
CA ASP A 57 14.36 4.85 -17.38
C ASP A 57 15.51 4.87 -18.39
N ALA A 58 16.61 5.55 -18.08
CA ALA A 58 17.82 5.58 -18.91
C ALA A 58 18.64 4.28 -18.84
N GLY A 59 18.33 3.40 -17.89
CA GLY A 59 19.06 2.16 -17.67
C GLY A 59 20.27 2.30 -16.75
N ASP A 60 20.45 3.46 -16.13
CA ASP A 60 21.51 3.62 -15.13
C ASP A 60 21.27 2.68 -13.95
N MET A 61 22.36 2.18 -13.37
CA MET A 61 22.33 1.28 -12.22
C MET A 61 23.21 1.85 -11.11
N LYS A 62 22.65 1.96 -9.90
CA LYS A 62 23.39 2.34 -8.69
C LYS A 62 23.19 1.28 -7.60
N ARG A 63 24.26 1.02 -6.86
CA ARG A 63 24.26 0.08 -5.74
C ARG A 63 24.64 0.82 -4.48
N PHE A 64 23.92 0.54 -3.40
CA PHE A 64 24.19 1.11 -2.09
C PHE A 64 24.27 -0.03 -1.07
N SER A 65 25.33 -0.04 -0.30
CA SER A 65 25.51 -0.93 0.83
C SER A 65 24.75 -0.41 2.08
N PHE A 66 24.66 -1.22 3.13
CA PHE A 66 24.17 -0.72 4.41
C PHE A 66 25.10 0.34 5.01
N ALA A 67 26.40 0.29 4.76
CA ALA A 67 27.33 1.37 5.14
C ALA A 67 26.99 2.68 4.43
N ASP A 68 26.65 2.64 3.13
CA ASP A 68 26.18 3.83 2.38
C ASP A 68 24.87 4.37 2.95
N MET A 69 23.91 3.48 3.30
CA MET A 69 22.63 3.87 3.90
C MET A 69 22.84 4.49 5.30
N LYS A 70 23.73 3.93 6.11
CA LYS A 70 24.13 4.52 7.41
C LYS A 70 24.72 5.91 7.22
N ALA A 71 25.73 6.06 6.36
CA ALA A 71 26.38 7.35 6.11
C ALA A 71 25.40 8.39 5.54
N GLY A 72 24.59 8.01 4.54
CA GLY A 72 23.59 8.89 3.94
C GLY A 72 22.50 9.31 4.93
N SER A 73 21.98 8.38 5.73
CA SER A 73 21.00 8.70 6.76
C SER A 73 21.57 9.54 7.91
N ASN A 74 22.85 9.37 8.27
CA ASN A 74 23.50 10.21 9.25
C ASN A 74 23.66 11.66 8.75
N ARG A 75 24.07 11.85 7.49
CA ARG A 75 24.10 13.17 6.86
C ARG A 75 22.72 13.81 6.83
N ALA A 76 21.69 13.05 6.45
CA ALA A 76 20.32 13.54 6.44
C ALA A 76 19.83 13.88 7.86
N ALA A 77 20.16 13.10 8.89
CA ALA A 77 19.81 13.40 10.28
C ALA A 77 20.45 14.71 10.76
N ASN A 78 21.74 14.91 10.46
CA ASN A 78 22.44 16.16 10.77
C ASN A 78 21.85 17.34 10.01
N PHE A 79 21.49 17.17 8.73
CA PHE A 79 20.82 18.20 7.96
C PHE A 79 19.47 18.59 8.60
N PHE A 80 18.58 17.63 8.89
CA PHE A 80 17.30 17.91 9.51
C PHE A 80 17.47 18.63 10.88
N LYS A 81 18.40 18.17 11.72
CA LYS A 81 18.70 18.84 13.01
C LYS A 81 19.20 20.27 12.81
N SER A 82 20.04 20.53 11.79
CA SER A 82 20.54 21.88 11.47
C SER A 82 19.43 22.84 11.04
N ARG A 83 18.32 22.31 10.51
CA ARG A 83 17.11 23.05 10.13
C ARG A 83 16.06 23.13 11.26
N GLY A 84 16.44 22.77 12.47
CA GLY A 84 15.58 22.89 13.64
C GLY A 84 14.57 21.75 13.82
N ILE A 85 14.65 20.67 13.01
CA ILE A 85 13.80 19.48 13.17
C ILE A 85 14.22 18.73 14.44
N ARG A 86 13.24 18.37 15.27
CA ARG A 86 13.41 17.68 16.55
C ARG A 86 12.48 16.48 16.65
N LYS A 87 12.63 15.69 17.70
CA LYS A 87 11.72 14.61 18.05
C LYS A 87 10.27 15.11 18.08
N GLY A 88 9.38 14.40 17.39
CA GLY A 88 7.95 14.73 17.29
C GLY A 88 7.57 15.75 16.21
N ASP A 89 8.53 16.41 15.55
CA ASP A 89 8.25 17.29 14.41
C ASP A 89 7.86 16.48 13.18
N TYR A 90 7.00 17.04 12.35
CA TYR A 90 6.47 16.40 11.13
C TYR A 90 7.23 16.89 9.89
N VAL A 91 7.75 15.94 9.10
CA VAL A 91 8.45 16.21 7.85
C VAL A 91 7.78 15.46 6.71
N MET A 92 7.36 16.18 5.66
CA MET A 92 6.75 15.58 4.47
C MET A 92 7.81 15.34 3.39
N LEU A 93 7.78 14.14 2.80
CA LEU A 93 8.70 13.70 1.76
C LEU A 93 7.95 13.38 0.46
N ILE A 94 8.31 14.06 -0.64
CA ILE A 94 7.85 13.79 -2.01
C ILE A 94 9.08 13.49 -2.87
N LEU A 95 9.68 12.32 -2.69
CA LEU A 95 11.01 11.99 -3.24
C LEU A 95 10.99 10.92 -4.34
N LYS A 96 9.80 10.55 -4.86
CA LYS A 96 9.68 9.47 -5.87
C LYS A 96 10.48 8.23 -5.43
N GLN A 97 11.25 7.62 -6.34
CA GLN A 97 12.13 6.48 -6.05
C GLN A 97 13.62 6.89 -5.98
N ARG A 98 13.92 8.15 -5.66
CA ARG A 98 15.31 8.61 -5.47
C ARG A 98 15.93 7.88 -4.27
N PRO A 99 17.22 7.48 -4.31
CA PRO A 99 17.88 6.80 -3.18
C PRO A 99 17.78 7.55 -1.85
N GLU A 100 17.69 8.86 -1.90
CA GLU A 100 17.56 9.74 -0.76
C GLU A 100 16.27 9.53 0.04
N VAL A 101 15.21 8.93 -0.57
CA VAL A 101 13.98 8.65 0.19
C VAL A 101 14.23 7.66 1.33
N TRP A 102 15.04 6.62 1.10
CA TRP A 102 15.39 5.64 2.15
C TRP A 102 16.29 6.25 3.21
N MET A 103 17.24 7.12 2.79
CA MET A 103 18.13 7.85 3.71
C MET A 103 17.32 8.80 4.59
N CYS A 104 16.35 9.55 4.03
CA CYS A 104 15.50 10.47 4.76
C CYS A 104 14.56 9.75 5.75
N PHE A 105 13.92 8.64 5.34
CA PHE A 105 13.11 7.84 6.26
C PHE A 105 13.95 7.38 7.47
N THR A 106 15.11 6.80 7.19
CA THR A 106 16.02 6.33 8.24
C THR A 106 16.50 7.47 9.14
N ALA A 107 16.86 8.62 8.56
CA ALA A 107 17.31 9.80 9.29
C ALA A 107 16.24 10.35 10.24
N LEU A 108 15.00 10.51 9.75
CA LEU A 108 13.89 11.01 10.54
C LEU A 108 13.56 10.05 11.70
N HIS A 109 13.67 8.73 11.47
CA HIS A 109 13.54 7.76 12.57
C HIS A 109 14.67 7.90 13.59
N LYS A 110 15.93 8.11 13.15
CA LYS A 110 17.06 8.32 14.07
C LYS A 110 16.86 9.51 15.00
N ILE A 111 16.32 10.62 14.49
CA ILE A 111 16.10 11.82 15.30
C ILE A 111 14.77 11.85 16.03
N GLY A 112 13.90 10.87 15.84
CA GLY A 112 12.58 10.81 16.47
C GLY A 112 11.52 11.69 15.80
N ALA A 113 11.77 12.23 14.60
CA ALA A 113 10.80 13.00 13.85
C ALA A 113 9.81 12.08 13.10
N VAL A 114 8.64 12.60 12.79
CA VAL A 114 7.56 11.85 12.15
C VAL A 114 7.64 12.02 10.63
N VAL A 115 7.80 10.92 9.92
CA VAL A 115 7.78 10.90 8.46
C VAL A 115 6.34 10.97 7.95
N ILE A 116 6.10 11.85 6.97
CA ILE A 116 4.88 11.87 6.18
C ILE A 116 5.25 11.62 4.73
N PRO A 117 5.15 10.38 4.25
CA PRO A 117 5.36 10.11 2.84
C PRO A 117 4.19 10.66 2.03
N ALA A 118 4.48 11.28 0.89
CA ALA A 118 3.48 11.91 0.05
C ALA A 118 3.74 11.62 -1.44
N SER A 119 2.66 11.39 -2.19
CA SER A 119 2.73 11.12 -3.62
C SER A 119 3.11 12.38 -4.39
N PHE A 120 3.88 12.20 -5.45
CA PHE A 120 4.20 13.26 -6.39
C PHE A 120 2.99 13.75 -7.21
N GLN A 121 1.86 13.05 -7.13
CA GLN A 121 0.61 13.38 -7.85
C GLN A 121 -0.32 14.30 -7.05
N LEU A 122 0.09 14.79 -5.87
CA LEU A 122 -0.75 15.66 -5.05
C LEU A 122 -0.93 17.02 -5.71
N THR A 123 -2.19 17.49 -5.74
CA THR A 123 -2.55 18.83 -6.21
C THR A 123 -2.24 19.88 -5.14
N PRO A 124 -2.21 21.20 -5.48
CA PRO A 124 -2.07 22.26 -4.47
C PRO A 124 -3.11 22.18 -3.35
N HIS A 125 -4.37 21.88 -3.68
CA HIS A 125 -5.43 21.68 -2.67
C HIS A 125 -5.10 20.54 -1.68
N ASP A 126 -4.60 19.40 -2.20
CA ASP A 126 -4.19 18.28 -1.38
C ASP A 126 -3.01 18.63 -0.45
N LEU A 127 -2.03 19.35 -0.98
CA LEU A 127 -0.85 19.79 -0.23
C LEU A 127 -1.22 20.74 0.89
N VAL A 128 -2.00 21.80 0.60
CA VAL A 128 -2.46 22.76 1.62
C VAL A 128 -3.17 22.04 2.77
N TYR A 129 -4.09 21.13 2.44
CA TYR A 129 -4.78 20.36 3.47
C TYR A 129 -3.82 19.54 4.33
N ARG A 130 -2.94 18.74 3.72
CA ARG A 130 -2.07 17.79 4.44
C ARG A 130 -1.00 18.50 5.26
N LEU A 131 -0.38 19.54 4.70
CA LEU A 131 0.64 20.34 5.39
C LEU A 131 0.07 20.99 6.65
N ASN A 132 -1.13 21.58 6.55
CA ASN A 132 -1.77 22.25 7.68
C ASN A 132 -2.36 21.25 8.70
N ALA A 133 -3.05 20.20 8.24
CA ALA A 133 -3.69 19.23 9.14
C ALA A 133 -2.67 18.51 10.02
N ALA A 134 -1.53 18.11 9.45
CA ALA A 134 -0.45 17.48 10.20
C ALA A 134 0.42 18.50 10.97
N GLY A 135 0.46 19.75 10.54
CA GLY A 135 1.37 20.76 11.10
C GLY A 135 2.80 20.50 10.64
N VAL A 136 2.96 20.27 9.34
CA VAL A 136 4.27 19.96 8.74
C VAL A 136 5.22 21.13 8.91
N LYS A 137 6.42 20.86 9.43
CA LYS A 137 7.45 21.85 9.68
C LYS A 137 8.46 21.97 8.53
N MET A 138 8.70 20.87 7.82
CA MET A 138 9.60 20.84 6.66
C MET A 138 9.01 20.01 5.54
N LEU A 139 9.18 20.50 4.29
CA LEU A 139 8.83 19.81 3.05
C LEU A 139 10.12 19.52 2.25
N VAL A 140 10.29 18.28 1.80
CA VAL A 140 11.41 17.88 0.91
C VAL A 140 10.83 17.25 -0.34
N THR A 141 11.21 17.77 -1.52
CA THR A 141 10.71 17.32 -2.82
C THR A 141 11.83 17.04 -3.83
N VAL A 142 11.46 16.50 -4.98
CA VAL A 142 12.33 16.43 -6.17
C VAL A 142 12.11 17.64 -7.08
N ASP A 143 13.03 17.86 -8.02
CA ASP A 143 13.02 18.97 -9.02
C ASP A 143 12.09 18.72 -10.23
N ASP A 144 10.99 18.02 -10.01
CA ASP A 144 9.94 17.85 -11.01
C ASP A 144 9.14 19.17 -11.14
N ALA A 145 8.95 19.66 -12.38
CA ALA A 145 8.36 20.96 -12.62
C ALA A 145 6.94 21.09 -12.07
N ASP A 146 6.11 20.04 -12.22
CA ASP A 146 4.72 20.04 -11.72
C ASP A 146 4.70 20.03 -10.19
N ILE A 147 5.57 19.22 -9.56
CA ILE A 147 5.67 19.13 -8.10
C ILE A 147 6.13 20.47 -7.51
N ILE A 148 7.18 21.10 -8.10
CA ILE A 148 7.68 22.41 -7.67
C ILE A 148 6.55 23.44 -7.75
N GLN A 149 5.86 23.53 -8.89
CA GLN A 149 4.75 24.48 -9.06
C GLN A 149 3.64 24.25 -8.02
N HIS A 150 3.23 23.01 -7.82
CA HIS A 150 2.22 22.67 -6.81
C HIS A 150 2.66 23.04 -5.38
N CYS A 151 3.93 22.84 -5.05
CA CYS A 151 4.48 23.25 -3.76
C CYS A 151 4.49 24.77 -3.60
N GLU A 152 4.98 25.51 -4.59
CA GLU A 152 5.02 26.97 -4.56
C GLU A 152 3.62 27.60 -4.43
N ASP A 153 2.63 27.08 -5.15
CA ASP A 153 1.23 27.51 -5.06
C ASP A 153 0.61 27.24 -3.67
N SER A 154 1.18 26.28 -2.93
CA SER A 154 0.65 25.84 -1.63
C SER A 154 1.31 26.51 -0.42
N LEU A 155 2.62 26.78 -0.49
CA LEU A 155 3.43 27.16 0.69
C LEU A 155 2.95 28.45 1.36
N SER A 156 2.47 29.43 0.59
CA SER A 156 1.93 30.70 1.15
C SER A 156 0.73 30.49 2.08
N GLN A 157 0.04 29.36 1.97
CA GLN A 157 -1.12 28.97 2.76
C GLN A 157 -0.76 27.98 3.89
N CYS A 158 0.52 27.66 4.07
CA CYS A 158 1.01 26.63 5.00
C CYS A 158 1.98 27.23 6.03
N PRO A 159 1.48 27.99 7.03
CA PRO A 159 2.31 28.78 7.94
C PRO A 159 3.19 27.95 8.88
N THR A 160 2.94 26.63 9.00
CA THR A 160 3.77 25.73 9.81
C THR A 160 5.03 25.26 9.09
N VAL A 161 5.10 25.40 7.76
CA VAL A 161 6.27 25.01 6.97
C VAL A 161 7.35 26.07 7.10
N GLU A 162 8.37 25.78 7.90
CA GLU A 162 9.51 26.65 8.16
C GLU A 162 10.62 26.48 7.14
N SER A 163 10.70 25.31 6.48
CA SER A 163 11.76 24.97 5.53
C SER A 163 11.20 24.17 4.35
N TYR A 164 11.70 24.54 3.16
CA TYR A 164 11.42 23.84 1.90
C TYR A 164 12.73 23.48 1.22
N ALA A 165 12.94 22.21 0.87
CA ALA A 165 14.14 21.71 0.23
C ALA A 165 13.80 20.93 -1.05
N VAL A 166 14.63 21.04 -2.06
CA VAL A 166 14.47 20.37 -3.36
C VAL A 166 15.72 19.56 -3.68
N LEU A 167 15.53 18.30 -4.08
CA LEU A 167 16.54 17.39 -4.56
C LEU A 167 16.55 17.36 -6.08
N GLY A 168 17.62 17.79 -6.71
CA GLY A 168 17.80 17.75 -8.15
C GLY A 168 18.69 18.87 -8.67
N GLU A 169 18.53 19.23 -9.94
CA GLU A 169 19.36 20.25 -10.62
C GLU A 169 18.70 21.62 -10.64
N HIS A 170 17.34 21.68 -10.68
CA HIS A 170 16.57 22.91 -10.79
C HIS A 170 15.99 23.30 -9.43
N ILE A 171 16.76 24.09 -8.68
CA ILE A 171 16.41 24.51 -7.33
C ILE A 171 15.77 25.91 -7.35
N PRO A 172 14.49 26.06 -6.93
CA PRO A 172 13.85 27.38 -6.78
C PRO A 172 14.62 28.29 -5.83
N ALA A 173 14.56 29.60 -6.07
CA ALA A 173 15.31 30.59 -5.27
C ALA A 173 14.89 30.61 -3.77
N ASN A 174 13.67 30.21 -3.46
CA ASN A 174 13.12 30.10 -2.12
C ASN A 174 13.32 28.71 -1.48
N ALA A 175 13.93 27.76 -2.20
CA ALA A 175 14.18 26.41 -1.73
C ALA A 175 15.65 26.19 -1.35
N ILE A 176 15.86 25.23 -0.48
CA ILE A 176 17.19 24.74 -0.09
C ILE A 176 17.63 23.68 -1.11
N ASP A 177 18.87 23.81 -1.62
CA ASP A 177 19.51 22.75 -2.41
C ASP A 177 19.83 21.56 -1.50
N PHE A 178 18.94 20.54 -1.54
CA PHE A 178 19.03 19.41 -0.63
C PHE A 178 20.29 18.58 -0.84
N ALA A 179 20.69 18.34 -2.09
CA ALA A 179 21.88 17.54 -2.39
C ALA A 179 23.17 18.20 -1.90
N LYS A 180 23.31 19.52 -2.14
CA LYS A 180 24.47 20.30 -1.70
C LYS A 180 24.56 20.36 -0.17
N GLU A 181 23.45 20.65 0.48
CA GLU A 181 23.41 20.75 1.94
C GLU A 181 23.65 19.39 2.61
N LEU A 182 23.14 18.30 2.02
CA LEU A 182 23.38 16.93 2.50
C LEU A 182 24.86 16.55 2.40
N ALA A 183 25.50 16.88 1.28
CA ALA A 183 26.92 16.61 1.07
C ALA A 183 27.85 17.35 2.05
N ALA A 184 27.39 18.48 2.58
CA ALA A 184 28.16 19.29 3.55
C ALA A 184 28.04 18.75 5.00
N GLN A 185 27.13 17.80 5.27
CA GLN A 185 26.92 17.27 6.62
C GLN A 185 27.90 16.14 6.96
N SER A 186 28.17 16.00 8.28
CA SER A 186 28.89 14.84 8.82
C SER A 186 28.11 13.54 8.59
N ASP A 187 28.82 12.47 8.27
CA ASP A 187 28.28 11.10 8.20
C ASP A 187 28.32 10.36 9.54
N VAL A 188 28.63 11.06 10.62
CA VAL A 188 28.57 10.56 11.99
C VAL A 188 27.36 11.16 12.68
N PHE A 189 26.52 10.31 13.24
CA PHE A 189 25.35 10.69 14.02
C PHE A 189 25.17 9.72 15.19
N GLU A 190 25.21 10.26 16.41
CA GLU A 190 25.06 9.46 17.62
C GLU A 190 23.59 9.20 17.98
N ARG A 191 23.30 8.02 18.54
CA ARG A 191 21.95 7.70 19.02
C ARG A 191 21.56 8.66 20.15
N PRO A 192 20.43 9.39 20.01
CA PRO A 192 19.97 10.29 21.05
C PRO A 192 19.68 9.56 22.37
N VAL A 193 19.96 10.24 23.47
CA VAL A 193 19.75 9.73 24.85
C VAL A 193 18.83 10.65 25.65
N GLY A 194 18.34 10.20 26.79
CA GLY A 194 17.47 10.96 27.66
C GLY A 194 16.12 11.28 27.02
N GLU A 195 15.68 12.53 27.05
CA GLU A 195 14.39 12.97 26.52
C GLU A 195 14.30 12.90 24.97
N GLU A 196 15.42 13.01 24.29
CA GLU A 196 15.49 12.88 22.83
C GLU A 196 15.49 11.41 22.35
N ALA A 197 15.72 10.43 23.24
CA ALA A 197 15.65 9.03 22.90
C ALA A 197 14.23 8.64 22.46
N THR A 198 14.13 7.80 21.43
CA THR A 198 12.84 7.27 20.97
C THR A 198 12.40 6.09 21.83
N LYS A 199 11.08 5.96 22.00
CA LYS A 199 10.43 4.79 22.60
C LYS A 199 9.60 4.08 21.54
N ALA A 200 9.39 2.79 21.69
CA ALA A 200 8.56 1.98 20.78
C ALA A 200 7.13 2.52 20.61
N THR A 201 6.64 3.30 21.56
CA THR A 201 5.30 3.92 21.55
C THR A 201 5.27 5.33 20.97
N ASP A 202 6.42 5.94 20.69
CA ASP A 202 6.47 7.28 20.09
C ASP A 202 5.96 7.24 18.63
N THR A 203 5.40 8.35 18.18
CA THR A 203 4.95 8.47 16.79
C THR A 203 6.15 8.46 15.83
N MET A 204 6.14 7.59 14.84
CA MET A 204 7.21 7.43 13.87
C MET A 204 6.78 7.84 12.46
N LEU A 205 5.53 7.54 12.09
CA LEU A 205 5.06 7.60 10.73
C LEU A 205 3.59 8.00 10.70
N LEU A 206 3.23 8.85 9.74
CA LEU A 206 1.86 9.29 9.53
C LEU A 206 1.50 9.17 8.05
N TYR A 207 0.50 8.33 7.74
CA TYR A 207 -0.04 8.24 6.39
C TYR A 207 -1.33 9.03 6.25
N PHE A 208 -1.52 9.61 5.06
CA PHE A 208 -2.82 10.11 4.66
C PHE A 208 -3.54 9.04 3.84
N SER A 209 -4.56 8.41 4.43
CA SER A 209 -5.40 7.43 3.73
C SER A 209 -6.63 8.10 3.13
N SER A 210 -6.99 7.71 1.89
CA SER A 210 -8.20 8.21 1.24
C SER A 210 -9.44 7.71 1.99
N GLY A 211 -10.18 8.63 2.62
CA GLY A 211 -11.49 8.33 3.18
C GLY A 211 -12.54 8.21 2.07
N THR A 212 -13.56 7.38 2.29
CA THR A 212 -14.69 7.24 1.35
C THR A 212 -15.67 8.41 1.39
N THR A 213 -15.59 9.26 2.43
CA THR A 213 -16.62 10.28 2.73
C THR A 213 -16.07 11.69 3.00
N GLY A 214 -14.82 12.00 2.67
CA GLY A 214 -14.26 13.31 2.99
C GLY A 214 -12.77 13.44 2.76
N MET A 215 -12.16 14.37 3.47
CA MET A 215 -10.71 14.60 3.43
C MET A 215 -9.94 13.38 3.95
N PRO A 216 -8.69 13.15 3.49
CA PRO A 216 -7.88 12.02 3.92
C PRO A 216 -7.69 11.96 5.44
N LYS A 217 -7.83 10.75 6.02
CA LYS A 217 -7.55 10.50 7.43
C LYS A 217 -6.05 10.39 7.67
N MET A 218 -5.59 10.81 8.82
CA MET A 218 -4.20 10.69 9.25
C MET A 218 -4.00 9.42 10.09
N VAL A 219 -3.41 8.39 9.50
CA VAL A 219 -3.13 7.09 10.13
C VAL A 219 -1.79 7.16 10.84
N ARG A 220 -1.78 7.08 12.17
CA ARG A 220 -0.59 7.23 13.02
C ARG A 220 -0.01 5.87 13.41
N HIS A 221 1.27 5.65 13.07
CA HIS A 221 2.05 4.49 13.50
C HIS A 221 3.17 4.87 14.45
N ASP A 222 3.52 3.94 15.35
CA ASP A 222 4.61 4.07 16.28
C ASP A 222 5.85 3.28 15.85
N TYR A 223 6.93 3.35 16.65
CA TYR A 223 8.18 2.67 16.37
C TYR A 223 8.10 1.14 16.39
N SER A 224 7.02 0.53 16.87
CA SER A 224 6.82 -0.94 16.76
C SER A 224 6.36 -1.37 15.36
N HIS A 225 5.85 -0.46 14.52
CA HIS A 225 5.31 -0.75 13.20
C HIS A 225 6.26 -1.51 12.27
N PRO A 226 7.57 -1.17 12.17
CA PRO A 226 8.52 -1.94 11.36
C PRO A 226 8.59 -3.42 11.70
N LEU A 227 8.45 -3.76 12.97
CA LEU A 227 8.48 -5.15 13.44
C LEU A 227 7.24 -5.93 12.98
N GLY A 228 6.07 -5.27 12.91
CA GLY A 228 4.87 -5.86 12.32
C GLY A 228 5.03 -6.21 10.83
N GLN A 229 5.91 -5.52 10.12
CA GLN A 229 6.20 -5.80 8.72
C GLN A 229 7.06 -7.06 8.49
N ILE A 230 7.54 -7.71 9.54
CA ILE A 230 8.20 -9.04 9.45
C ILE A 230 7.23 -10.05 8.83
N THR A 231 5.95 -10.06 9.22
CA THR A 231 4.95 -10.97 8.65
C THR A 231 4.72 -10.70 7.17
N THR A 232 4.70 -9.42 6.78
CA THR A 232 4.58 -8.99 5.39
C THR A 232 5.78 -9.46 4.55
N ALA A 233 7.00 -9.17 4.99
CA ALA A 233 8.20 -9.41 4.21
C ALA A 233 8.64 -10.89 4.25
N ARG A 234 8.86 -11.46 5.43
CA ARG A 234 9.44 -12.80 5.58
C ARG A 234 8.47 -13.90 5.17
N PHE A 235 7.22 -13.79 5.61
CA PHE A 235 6.29 -14.94 5.53
C PHE A 235 5.31 -14.83 4.37
N TRP A 236 4.94 -13.63 3.91
CA TRP A 236 4.08 -13.49 2.75
C TRP A 236 4.84 -13.16 1.45
N GLN A 237 5.75 -12.16 1.47
CA GLN A 237 6.57 -11.84 0.30
C GLN A 237 7.77 -12.78 0.13
N CYS A 238 8.03 -13.68 1.09
CA CYS A 238 9.14 -14.63 1.09
C CYS A 238 10.52 -13.99 0.89
N VAL A 239 10.69 -12.80 1.45
CA VAL A 239 11.95 -12.05 1.35
C VAL A 239 13.06 -12.76 2.09
N GLN A 240 14.22 -12.87 1.45
CA GLN A 240 15.38 -13.59 1.97
C GLN A 240 16.59 -12.66 2.07
N GLU A 241 17.44 -12.95 3.04
CA GLU A 241 18.71 -12.26 3.24
C GLU A 241 19.61 -12.37 1.99
N ASN A 242 20.28 -11.26 1.61
CA ASN A 242 21.17 -11.17 0.45
C ASN A 242 20.50 -11.39 -0.92
N ARG A 243 19.17 -11.36 -0.99
CA ARG A 243 18.42 -11.50 -2.24
C ARG A 243 17.72 -10.18 -2.58
N VAL A 244 17.52 -9.95 -3.88
CA VAL A 244 16.83 -8.73 -4.33
C VAL A 244 15.33 -8.92 -4.23
N HIS A 245 14.65 -7.99 -3.55
CA HIS A 245 13.20 -7.87 -3.51
C HIS A 245 12.76 -6.60 -4.24
N LEU A 246 11.81 -6.73 -5.15
CA LEU A 246 11.23 -5.59 -5.87
C LEU A 246 9.74 -5.47 -5.58
N THR A 247 9.34 -4.35 -4.97
CA THR A 247 7.93 -3.94 -4.90
C THR A 247 7.71 -2.72 -5.79
N GLN A 248 6.74 -2.78 -6.72
CA GLN A 248 6.35 -1.62 -7.51
C GLN A 248 5.25 -0.82 -6.80
N THR A 249 5.58 0.42 -6.45
CA THR A 249 4.68 1.36 -5.76
C THR A 249 5.27 2.77 -5.73
N ASP A 250 4.44 3.79 -5.53
CA ASP A 250 4.85 5.16 -5.24
C ASP A 250 5.39 5.27 -3.81
N SER A 251 6.41 6.10 -3.59
CA SER A 251 7.02 6.33 -2.27
C SER A 251 6.10 7.04 -1.27
N GLY A 252 5.05 7.71 -1.75
CA GLY A 252 4.04 8.37 -0.92
C GLY A 252 2.98 7.44 -0.33
N TRP A 253 3.06 6.12 -0.57
CA TRP A 253 2.02 5.17 -0.20
C TRP A 253 2.48 4.24 0.90
N ALA A 254 1.53 3.76 1.72
CA ALA A 254 1.82 2.79 2.76
C ALA A 254 2.53 1.53 2.21
N LYS A 255 2.19 1.10 0.99
CA LYS A 255 2.81 -0.03 0.32
C LYS A 255 4.33 0.14 0.11
N PHE A 256 4.85 1.37 0.05
CA PHE A 256 6.28 1.61 -0.02
C PHE A 256 6.99 1.13 1.25
N ALA A 257 6.51 1.51 2.41
CA ALA A 257 7.08 1.05 3.68
C ALA A 257 6.83 -0.46 3.92
N TRP A 258 5.70 -1.00 3.45
CA TRP A 258 5.39 -2.43 3.49
C TRP A 258 6.37 -3.28 2.66
N GLY A 259 6.73 -2.80 1.48
CA GLY A 259 7.40 -3.61 0.47
C GLY A 259 8.82 -3.16 0.15
N LYS A 260 9.28 -2.02 0.66
CA LYS A 260 10.58 -1.46 0.23
C LYS A 260 11.41 -0.85 1.36
N ILE A 261 11.06 -1.04 2.63
CA ILE A 261 11.86 -0.49 3.73
C ILE A 261 11.97 -1.49 4.89
N TYR A 262 10.91 -1.59 5.70
CA TYR A 262 11.02 -2.12 7.05
C TYR A 262 11.31 -3.62 7.12
N GLY A 263 10.34 -4.44 6.78
CA GLY A 263 10.46 -5.88 6.87
C GLY A 263 11.58 -6.42 5.98
N GLN A 264 11.79 -5.82 4.80
CA GLN A 264 12.82 -6.22 3.85
C GLN A 264 14.22 -6.01 4.42
N TRP A 265 14.49 -4.85 5.02
CA TRP A 265 15.79 -4.60 5.64
C TRP A 265 15.96 -5.34 6.98
N ILE A 266 14.89 -5.58 7.74
CA ILE A 266 14.95 -6.48 8.91
C ILE A 266 15.40 -7.90 8.47
N CYS A 267 14.91 -8.37 7.32
CA CYS A 267 15.34 -9.64 6.71
C CYS A 267 16.75 -9.58 6.07
N GLY A 268 17.38 -8.41 5.96
CA GLY A 268 18.69 -8.25 5.32
C GLY A 268 18.67 -8.41 3.80
N ALA A 269 17.54 -8.13 3.17
CA ALA A 269 17.40 -8.15 1.72
C ALA A 269 17.94 -6.89 1.06
N CYS A 270 18.33 -7.02 -0.21
CA CYS A 270 18.58 -5.89 -1.10
C CYS A 270 17.25 -5.42 -1.70
N ILE A 271 16.91 -4.16 -1.55
CA ILE A 271 15.71 -3.58 -2.16
C ILE A 271 16.01 -3.21 -3.61
N GLY A 272 15.22 -3.73 -4.55
CA GLY A 272 15.18 -3.26 -5.93
C GLY A 272 14.32 -2.00 -6.04
N ALA A 273 14.84 -0.96 -6.68
CA ALA A 273 14.12 0.28 -6.93
C ALA A 273 14.16 0.64 -8.42
N TYR A 274 12.99 0.87 -8.99
CA TYR A 274 12.84 1.40 -10.33
C TYR A 274 12.27 2.81 -10.27
N ASP A 275 13.11 3.77 -10.60
CA ASP A 275 12.79 5.20 -10.62
C ASP A 275 12.38 5.60 -12.03
N THR A 276 11.09 5.76 -12.24
CA THR A 276 10.50 6.09 -13.54
C THR A 276 9.72 7.40 -13.45
N GLU A 277 9.84 8.21 -14.48
CA GLU A 277 9.05 9.44 -14.60
C GLU A 277 7.60 9.12 -15.00
N LYS A 278 7.42 8.15 -15.90
CA LYS A 278 6.10 7.70 -16.33
C LYS A 278 6.09 6.18 -16.46
N PHE A 279 5.19 5.54 -15.72
CA PHE A 279 5.03 4.09 -15.82
C PHE A 279 4.67 3.64 -17.23
N THR A 280 5.41 2.66 -17.74
CA THR A 280 5.07 1.88 -18.94
C THR A 280 5.28 0.40 -18.66
N PRO A 281 4.43 -0.52 -19.21
CA PRO A 281 4.62 -1.96 -19.02
C PRO A 281 5.99 -2.43 -19.52
N HIS A 282 6.41 -1.97 -20.69
CA HIS A 282 7.72 -2.30 -21.26
C HIS A 282 8.88 -1.85 -20.35
N GLY A 283 8.88 -0.59 -19.89
CA GLY A 283 9.91 -0.08 -18.97
C GLY A 283 9.99 -0.87 -17.67
N MET A 284 8.83 -1.29 -17.14
CA MET A 284 8.79 -2.14 -15.94
C MET A 284 9.40 -3.53 -16.21
N LEU A 285 9.10 -4.15 -17.36
CA LEU A 285 9.68 -5.44 -17.74
C LEU A 285 11.21 -5.34 -17.91
N GLU A 286 11.70 -4.28 -18.57
CA GLU A 286 13.13 -4.02 -18.70
C GLU A 286 13.79 -3.80 -17.32
N ALA A 287 13.15 -3.08 -16.41
CA ALA A 287 13.65 -2.89 -15.05
C ALA A 287 13.71 -4.23 -14.27
N ILE A 288 12.70 -5.10 -14.42
CA ILE A 288 12.73 -6.45 -13.86
C ILE A 288 13.92 -7.26 -14.40
N GLN A 289 14.19 -7.20 -15.71
CA GLN A 289 15.34 -7.89 -16.30
C GLN A 289 16.67 -7.39 -15.77
N ARG A 290 16.81 -6.06 -15.56
CA ARG A 290 18.04 -5.44 -15.03
C ARG A 290 18.25 -5.74 -13.54
N LEU A 291 17.20 -5.63 -12.73
CA LEU A 291 17.26 -5.82 -11.28
C LEU A 291 17.32 -7.29 -10.86
N ARG A 292 16.78 -8.20 -11.67
CA ARG A 292 16.67 -9.65 -11.43
C ARG A 292 16.20 -9.98 -10.00
N PRO A 293 15.03 -9.48 -9.57
CA PRO A 293 14.54 -9.72 -8.21
C PRO A 293 14.17 -11.19 -8.01
N CYS A 294 14.56 -11.78 -6.87
CA CYS A 294 14.10 -13.14 -6.55
C CYS A 294 12.66 -13.14 -6.03
N THR A 295 12.20 -12.01 -5.50
CA THR A 295 10.80 -11.85 -5.06
C THR A 295 10.22 -10.55 -5.63
N PHE A 296 9.00 -10.62 -6.16
CA PHE A 296 8.33 -9.49 -6.82
C PHE A 296 6.94 -9.24 -6.23
N CYS A 297 6.64 -7.98 -5.91
CA CYS A 297 5.33 -7.56 -5.43
C CYS A 297 4.81 -6.36 -6.23
N ALA A 298 3.57 -6.44 -6.70
CA ALA A 298 2.93 -5.33 -7.40
C ALA A 298 1.42 -5.27 -7.08
N PRO A 299 0.73 -4.13 -7.32
CA PRO A 299 -0.73 -4.10 -7.29
C PRO A 299 -1.33 -4.78 -8.53
N ALA A 300 -2.61 -5.16 -8.48
CA ALA A 300 -3.32 -5.81 -9.59
C ALA A 300 -3.28 -4.97 -10.87
N THR A 301 -3.33 -3.64 -10.74
CA THR A 301 -3.20 -2.72 -11.87
C THR A 301 -1.91 -2.94 -12.66
N ILE A 302 -0.78 -3.15 -11.99
CA ILE A 302 0.50 -3.42 -12.68
C ILE A 302 0.44 -4.76 -13.42
N TYR A 303 -0.03 -5.83 -12.79
CA TYR A 303 -0.18 -7.13 -13.44
C TYR A 303 -1.12 -7.06 -14.66
N ARG A 304 -2.24 -6.31 -14.57
CA ARG A 304 -3.14 -6.04 -15.72
C ARG A 304 -2.45 -5.30 -16.87
N PHE A 305 -1.50 -4.43 -16.57
CA PHE A 305 -0.71 -3.79 -17.61
C PHE A 305 0.34 -4.73 -18.21
N LEU A 306 1.01 -5.51 -17.38
CA LEU A 306 2.05 -6.44 -17.84
C LEU A 306 1.49 -7.49 -18.82
N ILE A 307 0.30 -8.06 -18.57
CA ILE A 307 -0.31 -9.05 -19.48
C ILE A 307 -0.72 -8.51 -20.86
N LYS A 308 -0.65 -7.18 -21.08
CA LYS A 308 -0.83 -6.57 -22.40
C LYS A 308 0.40 -6.69 -23.29
N GLU A 309 1.55 -7.01 -22.69
CA GLU A 309 2.80 -7.32 -23.39
C GLU A 309 2.93 -8.83 -23.60
N ASP A 310 3.76 -9.22 -24.54
CA ASP A 310 4.12 -10.63 -24.74
C ASP A 310 5.19 -11.03 -23.72
N LEU A 311 4.75 -11.57 -22.58
CA LEU A 311 5.63 -11.92 -21.48
C LEU A 311 6.56 -13.09 -21.78
N THR A 312 6.27 -13.88 -22.82
CA THR A 312 7.14 -15.01 -23.24
C THR A 312 8.50 -14.55 -23.78
N LYS A 313 8.65 -13.26 -24.08
CA LYS A 313 9.92 -12.65 -24.53
C LYS A 313 10.88 -12.31 -23.42
N TYR A 314 10.45 -12.42 -22.15
CA TYR A 314 11.23 -12.03 -20.98
C TYR A 314 11.55 -13.25 -20.12
N ASP A 315 12.70 -13.20 -19.43
CA ASP A 315 13.10 -14.23 -18.48
C ASP A 315 12.50 -13.93 -17.09
N PHE A 316 11.70 -14.82 -16.55
CA PHE A 316 11.16 -14.75 -15.19
C PHE A 316 11.71 -15.84 -14.27
N SER A 317 12.65 -16.68 -14.76
CA SER A 317 13.16 -17.84 -14.02
C SER A 317 13.88 -17.51 -12.71
N PHE A 318 14.32 -16.25 -12.54
CA PHE A 318 14.94 -15.77 -11.32
C PHE A 318 13.94 -15.32 -10.24
N ILE A 319 12.65 -15.18 -10.59
CA ILE A 319 11.61 -14.84 -9.63
C ILE A 319 11.09 -16.13 -8.99
N GLU A 320 11.42 -16.33 -7.74
CA GLU A 320 11.02 -17.51 -6.96
C GLU A 320 9.64 -17.33 -6.32
N HIS A 321 9.23 -16.07 -6.07
CA HIS A 321 7.96 -15.75 -5.43
C HIS A 321 7.38 -14.43 -5.94
N ALA A 322 6.12 -14.48 -6.37
CA ALA A 322 5.36 -13.31 -6.80
C ALA A 322 4.18 -13.05 -5.87
N SER A 323 3.96 -11.80 -5.48
CA SER A 323 2.88 -11.42 -4.57
C SER A 323 2.14 -10.16 -5.02
N LEU A 324 0.93 -9.98 -4.50
CA LEU A 324 0.06 -8.88 -4.85
C LEU A 324 -0.71 -8.37 -3.63
N ALA A 325 -0.78 -7.05 -3.47
CA ALA A 325 -1.68 -6.41 -2.51
C ALA A 325 -2.10 -5.01 -2.97
N GLY A 326 -3.17 -4.50 -2.36
CA GLY A 326 -3.70 -3.16 -2.57
C GLY A 326 -5.00 -3.12 -3.35
N GLU A 327 -5.23 -4.12 -4.18
CA GLU A 327 -6.47 -4.38 -4.93
C GLU A 327 -6.63 -5.89 -5.07
N PRO A 328 -7.85 -6.44 -5.10
CA PRO A 328 -8.04 -7.86 -5.37
C PRO A 328 -7.62 -8.21 -6.82
N LEU A 329 -7.11 -9.42 -7.00
CA LEU A 329 -6.68 -9.93 -8.29
C LEU A 329 -7.82 -10.66 -9.00
N ASN A 330 -8.10 -10.26 -10.24
CA ASN A 330 -9.00 -11.02 -11.11
C ASN A 330 -8.38 -12.39 -11.42
N PRO A 331 -9.13 -13.51 -11.28
CA PRO A 331 -8.63 -14.85 -11.58
C PRO A 331 -8.08 -15.01 -13.01
N GLU A 332 -8.66 -14.34 -14.02
CA GLU A 332 -8.15 -14.39 -15.39
C GLU A 332 -6.75 -13.76 -15.53
N VAL A 333 -6.50 -12.64 -14.80
CA VAL A 333 -5.15 -12.03 -14.78
C VAL A 333 -4.15 -13.00 -14.14
N PHE A 334 -4.55 -13.66 -13.04
CA PHE A 334 -3.74 -14.72 -12.42
C PHE A 334 -3.39 -15.82 -13.42
N ASN A 335 -4.40 -16.38 -14.12
CA ASN A 335 -4.23 -17.46 -15.08
C ASN A 335 -3.34 -17.05 -16.27
N GLN A 336 -3.45 -15.80 -16.73
CA GLN A 336 -2.61 -15.31 -17.84
C GLN A 336 -1.14 -15.15 -17.42
N ILE A 337 -0.86 -14.64 -16.24
CA ILE A 337 0.49 -14.55 -15.69
C ILE A 337 1.09 -15.95 -15.54
N GLU A 338 0.35 -16.89 -14.92
CA GLU A 338 0.82 -18.27 -14.75
C GLU A 338 1.14 -18.94 -16.08
N ARG A 339 0.26 -18.82 -17.08
CA ARG A 339 0.48 -19.41 -18.42
C ARG A 339 1.70 -18.86 -19.15
N GLN A 340 1.96 -17.55 -19.04
CA GLN A 340 3.03 -16.90 -19.81
C GLN A 340 4.38 -16.91 -19.10
N THR A 341 4.40 -16.98 -17.78
CA THR A 341 5.62 -16.80 -16.98
C THR A 341 5.93 -17.98 -16.05
N GLY A 342 4.95 -18.84 -15.78
CA GLY A 342 5.04 -19.88 -14.75
C GLY A 342 4.88 -19.36 -13.32
N LEU A 343 4.73 -18.05 -13.12
CA LEU A 343 4.61 -17.45 -11.78
C LEU A 343 3.19 -17.58 -11.24
N ARG A 344 3.07 -18.02 -10.00
CA ARG A 344 1.83 -18.02 -9.24
C ARG A 344 1.82 -16.84 -8.26
N ILE A 345 0.75 -16.05 -8.25
CA ILE A 345 0.68 -14.81 -7.48
C ILE A 345 0.03 -15.08 -6.13
N HIS A 346 0.75 -14.80 -5.05
CA HIS A 346 0.25 -14.87 -3.68
C HIS A 346 -0.44 -13.56 -3.31
N GLU A 347 -1.76 -13.57 -3.30
CA GLU A 347 -2.55 -12.39 -2.91
C GLU A 347 -2.43 -12.15 -1.41
N GLY A 348 -2.36 -10.86 -1.01
CA GLY A 348 -2.39 -10.41 0.37
C GLY A 348 -3.27 -9.18 0.53
N PHE A 349 -3.96 -9.10 1.66
CA PHE A 349 -4.84 -8.01 2.03
C PHE A 349 -4.33 -7.31 3.30
N GLY A 350 -4.44 -6.01 3.31
CA GLY A 350 -4.20 -5.13 4.45
C GLY A 350 -4.47 -3.68 4.09
N GLN A 351 -4.24 -2.79 5.02
CA GLN A 351 -4.58 -1.39 4.92
C GLN A 351 -3.39 -0.51 5.29
N SER A 352 -3.52 0.82 5.12
CA SER A 352 -2.53 1.77 5.67
C SER A 352 -2.44 1.67 7.19
N GLU A 353 -3.50 1.22 7.82
CA GLU A 353 -3.67 1.02 9.26
C GLU A 353 -2.94 -0.22 9.81
N THR A 354 -2.51 -1.16 8.95
CA THR A 354 -2.04 -2.49 9.39
C THR A 354 -0.77 -2.92 8.67
N SER A 355 -0.16 -4.03 9.06
CA SER A 355 0.63 -4.88 8.18
C SER A 355 -0.29 -5.84 7.42
N VAL A 356 0.25 -6.88 6.77
CA VAL A 356 -0.60 -7.88 6.10
C VAL A 356 -1.57 -8.52 7.09
N LEU A 357 -2.88 -8.47 6.78
CA LEU A 357 -3.96 -9.06 7.58
C LEU A 357 -4.30 -10.47 7.13
N LEU A 358 -4.52 -10.65 5.84
CA LEU A 358 -4.84 -11.92 5.21
C LEU A 358 -3.85 -12.15 4.08
N ALA A 359 -3.38 -13.36 3.88
CA ALA A 359 -2.50 -13.68 2.77
C ALA A 359 -2.54 -15.15 2.35
N ASN A 360 -2.20 -15.38 1.09
CA ASN A 360 -1.80 -16.70 0.63
C ASN A 360 -0.33 -16.92 1.02
N PHE A 361 -0.10 -17.56 2.18
CA PHE A 361 1.24 -17.87 2.67
C PHE A 361 1.88 -19.02 1.86
N PRO A 362 3.22 -19.18 1.86
CA PRO A 362 3.92 -20.13 0.97
C PRO A 362 3.55 -21.60 1.20
N TRP A 363 3.08 -21.97 2.39
CA TRP A 363 2.68 -23.34 2.73
C TRP A 363 1.26 -23.71 2.28
N MET A 364 0.53 -22.74 1.72
CA MET A 364 -0.88 -22.90 1.37
C MET A 364 -1.05 -23.15 -0.13
N GLU A 365 -2.09 -23.89 -0.49
CA GLU A 365 -2.58 -23.92 -1.86
C GLU A 365 -3.14 -22.53 -2.23
N ILE A 366 -2.68 -21.97 -3.35
CA ILE A 366 -3.23 -20.71 -3.84
C ILE A 366 -4.58 -20.98 -4.49
N ARG A 367 -5.61 -20.26 -4.02
CA ARG A 367 -6.95 -20.25 -4.60
C ARG A 367 -7.15 -18.90 -5.30
N PRO A 368 -7.12 -18.83 -6.65
CA PRO A 368 -7.28 -17.56 -7.38
C PRO A 368 -8.55 -16.82 -6.98
N GLY A 369 -8.40 -15.54 -6.60
CA GLY A 369 -9.50 -14.70 -6.08
C GLY A 369 -9.69 -14.76 -4.56
N SER A 370 -9.01 -15.66 -3.85
CA SER A 370 -8.98 -15.67 -2.39
C SER A 370 -7.83 -14.82 -1.86
N THR A 371 -8.10 -14.02 -0.83
CA THR A 371 -7.07 -13.26 -0.09
C THR A 371 -6.27 -14.13 0.89
N GLY A 372 -6.56 -15.43 0.98
CA GLY A 372 -5.85 -16.38 1.83
C GLY A 372 -6.39 -16.46 3.27
N LYS A 373 -5.50 -16.67 4.23
CA LYS A 373 -5.80 -16.90 5.66
C LYS A 373 -5.22 -15.79 6.56
N PRO A 374 -5.69 -15.68 7.82
CA PRO A 374 -5.23 -14.67 8.77
C PRO A 374 -3.72 -14.67 9.05
N SER A 375 -3.13 -13.48 9.12
CA SER A 375 -1.77 -13.27 9.63
C SER A 375 -1.67 -13.63 11.11
N PRO A 376 -0.56 -14.25 11.58
CA PRO A 376 -0.45 -14.75 12.94
C PRO A 376 -0.39 -13.66 14.02
N ILE A 377 -0.12 -12.41 13.65
CA ILE A 377 -0.02 -11.30 14.62
C ILE A 377 -1.36 -10.69 15.00
N TYR A 378 -2.44 -11.04 14.31
CA TYR A 378 -3.77 -10.48 14.52
C TYR A 378 -4.80 -11.56 14.85
N ASP A 379 -5.70 -11.26 15.78
CA ASP A 379 -6.88 -12.07 16.05
C ASP A 379 -8.03 -11.61 15.12
N ILE A 380 -8.05 -12.17 13.89
CA ILE A 380 -8.98 -11.77 12.83
C ILE A 380 -10.21 -12.68 12.82
N ASP A 381 -11.38 -12.06 12.68
CA ASP A 381 -12.64 -12.76 12.47
C ASP A 381 -13.58 -11.95 11.56
N LEU A 382 -14.63 -12.59 11.06
CA LEU A 382 -15.75 -11.96 10.38
C LEU A 382 -16.88 -11.72 11.36
N LEU A 383 -17.28 -10.46 11.52
CA LEU A 383 -18.37 -10.10 12.43
C LEU A 383 -19.58 -9.55 11.67
N ASP A 384 -20.78 -9.87 12.16
CA ASP A 384 -22.04 -9.31 11.69
C ASP A 384 -22.26 -7.86 12.21
N GLU A 385 -23.43 -7.28 11.92
CA GLU A 385 -23.78 -5.92 12.34
C GLU A 385 -23.95 -5.80 13.87
N ASP A 386 -24.25 -6.90 14.55
CA ASP A 386 -24.42 -6.98 16.00
C ASP A 386 -23.10 -7.30 16.72
N GLY A 387 -22.01 -7.59 15.97
CA GLY A 387 -20.70 -7.92 16.49
C GLY A 387 -20.49 -9.39 16.82
N ASN A 388 -21.38 -10.27 16.36
CA ASN A 388 -21.24 -11.72 16.53
C ASN A 388 -20.38 -12.32 15.41
N PRO A 389 -19.61 -13.41 15.68
CA PRO A 389 -18.89 -14.14 14.64
C PRO A 389 -19.84 -14.71 13.57
N CYS A 390 -19.46 -14.53 12.29
CA CYS A 390 -20.18 -15.10 11.16
C CYS A 390 -19.82 -16.59 10.97
N GLU A 391 -20.82 -17.39 10.59
CA GLU A 391 -20.59 -18.76 10.11
C GLU A 391 -19.89 -18.76 8.74
N ASP A 392 -19.28 -19.91 8.37
CA ASP A 392 -18.66 -20.07 7.06
C ASP A 392 -19.69 -19.88 5.93
N GLY A 393 -19.26 -19.22 4.84
CA GLY A 393 -20.12 -18.83 3.73
C GLY A 393 -20.94 -17.55 3.96
N ILE A 394 -20.96 -17.00 5.17
CA ILE A 394 -21.70 -15.77 5.49
C ILE A 394 -20.76 -14.56 5.39
N VAL A 395 -21.24 -13.51 4.71
CA VAL A 395 -20.50 -12.25 4.56
C VAL A 395 -20.54 -11.45 5.86
N GLY A 396 -19.37 -11.13 6.39
CA GLY A 396 -19.17 -10.29 7.56
C GLY A 396 -18.10 -9.22 7.35
N SER A 397 -18.01 -8.31 8.30
CA SER A 397 -16.93 -7.31 8.37
C SER A 397 -15.63 -7.98 8.82
N ILE A 398 -14.52 -7.70 8.16
CA ILE A 398 -13.19 -8.13 8.60
C ILE A 398 -12.81 -7.31 9.82
N CYS A 399 -12.66 -7.96 10.98
CA CYS A 399 -12.37 -7.31 12.25
C CYS A 399 -11.13 -7.89 12.92
N ILE A 400 -10.37 -7.04 13.62
CA ILE A 400 -9.31 -7.44 14.54
C ILE A 400 -9.86 -7.35 15.95
N LYS A 401 -9.90 -8.50 16.66
CA LYS A 401 -10.43 -8.61 18.03
C LYS A 401 -9.33 -8.46 19.08
N ASN A 402 -9.75 -8.33 20.34
CA ASN A 402 -8.86 -8.36 21.52
C ASN A 402 -7.76 -7.28 21.53
N THR A 403 -7.97 -6.17 20.83
CA THR A 403 -6.99 -5.07 20.70
C THR A 403 -6.80 -4.28 22.00
N ASP A 404 -7.73 -4.40 22.95
CA ASP A 404 -7.68 -3.83 24.31
C ASP A 404 -6.86 -4.66 25.28
N LYS A 405 -6.76 -5.97 25.08
CA LYS A 405 -5.93 -6.86 25.91
C LYS A 405 -4.45 -6.67 25.62
N LYS A 406 -4.09 -6.59 24.34
CA LYS A 406 -2.74 -6.32 23.86
C LYS A 406 -2.85 -5.66 22.49
N HIS A 407 -2.32 -4.46 22.37
CA HIS A 407 -2.29 -3.78 21.08
C HIS A 407 -1.39 -4.56 20.10
N PRO A 408 -1.92 -5.05 18.97
CA PRO A 408 -1.13 -5.83 18.02
C PRO A 408 0.01 -5.02 17.40
N VAL A 409 1.17 -5.63 17.24
CA VAL A 409 2.32 -5.01 16.57
C VAL A 409 1.98 -4.79 15.10
N GLY A 410 2.30 -3.60 14.57
CA GLY A 410 1.99 -3.25 13.19
C GLY A 410 0.58 -2.68 12.96
N LEU A 411 -0.32 -2.75 13.95
CA LEU A 411 -1.60 -2.05 13.91
C LEU A 411 -1.37 -0.57 14.25
N PHE A 412 -2.04 0.34 13.52
CA PHE A 412 -1.97 1.78 13.78
C PHE A 412 -2.47 2.14 15.19
N ARG A 413 -2.01 3.27 15.72
CA ARG A 413 -2.40 3.69 17.07
C ARG A 413 -3.72 4.45 17.08
N GLU A 414 -3.94 5.31 16.10
CA GLU A 414 -5.15 6.12 16.00
C GLU A 414 -5.27 6.80 14.63
N TYR A 415 -6.46 7.30 14.33
CA TYR A 415 -6.65 8.37 13.36
C TYR A 415 -6.33 9.69 14.04
N TRP A 416 -5.16 10.26 13.73
CA TRP A 416 -4.64 11.45 14.38
C TRP A 416 -5.58 12.64 14.21
N LYS A 417 -5.98 13.28 15.32
CA LYS A 417 -6.93 14.39 15.36
C LYS A 417 -8.34 14.08 14.82
N ASP A 418 -8.74 12.82 14.71
CA ASP A 418 -10.07 12.41 14.25
C ASP A 418 -10.69 11.37 15.21
N PRO A 419 -11.17 11.82 16.40
CA PRO A 419 -11.78 10.93 17.38
C PRO A 419 -13.07 10.29 16.89
N ASP A 420 -13.80 10.95 15.98
CA ASP A 420 -15.03 10.41 15.40
C ASP A 420 -14.74 9.23 14.47
N ALA A 421 -13.67 9.31 13.67
CA ALA A 421 -13.23 8.17 12.86
C ALA A 421 -12.78 7.01 13.75
N MET A 422 -12.07 7.29 14.84
CA MET A 422 -11.72 6.27 15.85
C MET A 422 -12.95 5.59 16.42
N ALA A 423 -13.92 6.36 16.91
CA ALA A 423 -15.14 5.82 17.51
C ALA A 423 -16.01 5.00 16.54
N ARG A 424 -15.96 5.33 15.24
CA ARG A 424 -16.64 4.52 14.21
C ARG A 424 -15.94 3.21 13.91
N SER A 425 -14.60 3.21 13.90
CA SER A 425 -13.80 2.06 13.45
C SER A 425 -13.36 1.16 14.60
N TRP A 426 -13.32 1.65 15.84
CA TRP A 426 -12.78 0.94 16.99
C TRP A 426 -13.74 0.97 18.16
N LYS A 427 -14.31 -0.18 18.51
CA LYS A 427 -15.28 -0.32 19.61
C LYS A 427 -15.00 -1.58 20.43
N ASN A 428 -15.02 -1.47 21.75
CA ASN A 428 -14.96 -2.61 22.68
C ASN A 428 -13.79 -3.58 22.40
N GLY A 429 -12.62 -3.06 22.11
CA GLY A 429 -11.45 -3.89 21.78
C GLY A 429 -11.49 -4.53 20.39
N VAL A 430 -12.40 -4.10 19.51
CA VAL A 430 -12.51 -4.56 18.12
C VAL A 430 -12.24 -3.42 17.16
N TYR A 431 -11.25 -3.60 16.29
CA TYR A 431 -11.02 -2.74 15.14
C TYR A 431 -11.75 -3.30 13.91
N ASN A 432 -12.69 -2.56 13.37
CA ASN A 432 -13.40 -2.87 12.13
C ASN A 432 -12.68 -2.21 10.95
N THR A 433 -12.19 -3.00 10.01
CA THR A 433 -11.45 -2.51 8.84
C THR A 433 -12.31 -1.70 7.87
N GLY A 434 -13.64 -1.84 7.94
CA GLY A 434 -14.58 -1.30 6.96
C GLY A 434 -14.63 -2.11 5.65
N ASP A 435 -13.94 -3.23 5.59
CA ASP A 435 -13.95 -4.18 4.48
C ASP A 435 -14.72 -5.44 4.84
N THR A 436 -15.35 -6.09 3.85
CA THR A 436 -16.14 -7.32 4.03
C THR A 436 -15.56 -8.49 3.27
N ALA A 437 -15.72 -9.66 3.84
CA ALA A 437 -15.36 -10.94 3.24
C ALA A 437 -16.35 -12.03 3.69
N TRP A 438 -16.27 -13.18 3.06
CA TRP A 438 -16.79 -14.44 3.61
C TRP A 438 -15.65 -15.44 3.75
N ARG A 439 -15.82 -16.45 4.60
CA ARG A 439 -14.82 -17.50 4.85
C ARG A 439 -15.37 -18.83 4.37
N ASP A 440 -14.54 -19.61 3.64
CA ASP A 440 -14.91 -20.98 3.26
C ASP A 440 -14.60 -21.99 4.37
N ALA A 441 -15.05 -23.23 4.20
CA ALA A 441 -14.89 -24.31 5.18
C ALA A 441 -13.41 -24.69 5.44
N ASP A 442 -12.48 -24.33 4.53
CA ASP A 442 -11.05 -24.55 4.69
C ASP A 442 -10.34 -23.34 5.34
N GLY A 443 -11.10 -22.31 5.70
CA GLY A 443 -10.62 -21.11 6.39
C GLY A 443 -10.00 -20.04 5.49
N TYR A 444 -10.20 -20.12 4.16
CA TYR A 444 -9.80 -19.06 3.23
C TYR A 444 -10.83 -17.93 3.22
N TYR A 445 -10.33 -16.69 3.17
CA TYR A 445 -11.14 -15.49 3.10
C TYR A 445 -11.27 -15.03 1.65
N TRP A 446 -12.49 -14.62 1.29
CA TRP A 446 -12.85 -14.16 -0.03
C TRP A 446 -13.38 -12.74 0.08
N PHE A 447 -12.64 -11.79 -0.48
CA PHE A 447 -12.97 -10.37 -0.41
C PHE A 447 -14.25 -10.06 -1.19
N VAL A 448 -15.16 -9.29 -0.56
CA VAL A 448 -16.45 -8.91 -1.17
C VAL A 448 -16.43 -7.43 -1.59
N GLY A 449 -15.94 -6.55 -0.72
CA GLY A 449 -15.88 -5.12 -0.98
C GLY A 449 -15.81 -4.29 0.31
N ARG A 450 -15.88 -2.97 0.13
CA ARG A 450 -16.07 -2.06 1.25
C ARG A 450 -17.49 -2.19 1.80
N ASN A 451 -17.67 -2.01 3.10
CA ASN A 451 -18.99 -2.02 3.73
C ASN A 451 -19.98 -1.03 3.07
N ASP A 452 -19.46 0.13 2.65
CA ASP A 452 -20.24 1.20 2.00
C ASP A 452 -20.41 1.01 0.48
N ASP A 453 -19.72 0.06 -0.12
CA ASP A 453 -19.82 -0.30 -1.55
C ASP A 453 -20.69 -1.55 -1.78
N VAL A 454 -20.95 -2.37 -0.75
CA VAL A 454 -21.81 -3.55 -0.85
C VAL A 454 -23.23 -3.14 -1.23
N ILE A 455 -23.75 -3.75 -2.29
CA ILE A 455 -25.06 -3.44 -2.87
C ILE A 455 -26.12 -4.27 -2.17
N LYS A 456 -27.11 -3.60 -1.56
CA LYS A 456 -28.26 -4.25 -0.89
C LYS A 456 -29.44 -4.32 -1.85
N CYS A 457 -29.54 -5.41 -2.63
CA CYS A 457 -30.55 -5.61 -3.65
C CYS A 457 -31.54 -6.72 -3.25
N SER A 458 -32.81 -6.40 -3.00
CA SER A 458 -33.88 -7.37 -2.66
C SER A 458 -33.48 -8.33 -1.52
N GLY A 459 -32.79 -7.83 -0.50
CA GLY A 459 -32.26 -8.63 0.64
C GLY A 459 -30.93 -9.33 0.41
N TYR A 460 -30.42 -9.36 -0.82
CA TYR A 460 -29.10 -9.88 -1.11
C TYR A 460 -28.01 -8.81 -0.89
N ARG A 461 -26.85 -9.26 -0.43
CA ARG A 461 -25.61 -8.46 -0.36
C ARG A 461 -24.74 -8.85 -1.55
N ILE A 462 -24.51 -7.92 -2.46
CA ILE A 462 -23.74 -8.14 -3.68
C ILE A 462 -22.45 -7.34 -3.58
N GLY A 463 -21.33 -8.04 -3.65
CA GLY A 463 -20.00 -7.42 -3.70
C GLY A 463 -19.72 -6.85 -5.08
N PRO A 464 -19.26 -5.60 -5.18
CA PRO A 464 -18.86 -5.04 -6.47
C PRO A 464 -17.80 -5.87 -7.19
N PHE A 465 -16.81 -6.37 -6.45
CA PHE A 465 -15.66 -7.07 -7.02
C PHE A 465 -16.03 -8.35 -7.78
N GLU A 466 -16.95 -9.16 -7.27
CA GLU A 466 -17.35 -10.40 -7.93
C GLU A 466 -18.04 -10.16 -9.29
N VAL A 467 -18.81 -9.07 -9.37
CA VAL A 467 -19.48 -8.67 -10.63
C VAL A 467 -18.47 -8.04 -11.59
N GLU A 468 -17.54 -7.23 -11.08
CA GLU A 468 -16.42 -6.69 -11.86
C GLU A 468 -15.55 -7.81 -12.43
N SER A 469 -15.23 -8.82 -11.62
CA SER A 469 -14.44 -9.97 -12.06
C SER A 469 -15.13 -10.71 -13.21
N ALA A 470 -16.41 -11.00 -13.10
CA ALA A 470 -17.18 -11.63 -14.16
C ALA A 470 -17.21 -10.79 -15.45
N LEU A 471 -17.45 -9.47 -15.34
CA LEU A 471 -17.44 -8.58 -16.50
C LEU A 471 -16.07 -8.50 -17.18
N MET A 472 -14.99 -8.51 -16.42
CA MET A 472 -13.62 -8.45 -16.95
C MET A 472 -13.19 -9.71 -17.72
N GLU A 473 -13.92 -10.82 -17.58
CA GLU A 473 -13.72 -12.03 -18.41
C GLU A 473 -14.26 -11.85 -19.83
N HIS A 474 -15.13 -10.88 -20.05
CA HIS A 474 -15.70 -10.64 -21.37
C HIS A 474 -14.74 -9.81 -22.25
N PRO A 475 -14.47 -10.24 -23.50
CA PRO A 475 -13.44 -9.61 -24.36
C PRO A 475 -13.72 -8.14 -24.71
N SER A 476 -14.98 -7.70 -24.63
CA SER A 476 -15.35 -6.30 -24.87
C SER A 476 -15.06 -5.36 -23.70
N VAL A 477 -14.73 -5.88 -22.51
CA VAL A 477 -14.54 -5.06 -21.31
C VAL A 477 -13.07 -4.79 -21.06
N LEU A 478 -12.66 -3.54 -21.12
CA LEU A 478 -11.31 -3.11 -20.77
C LEU A 478 -11.18 -2.84 -19.27
N GLU A 479 -12.15 -2.10 -18.72
CA GLU A 479 -12.26 -1.78 -17.29
C GLU A 479 -13.73 -1.63 -16.93
N CYS A 480 -14.10 -1.93 -15.69
CA CYS A 480 -15.45 -1.65 -15.21
C CYS A 480 -15.46 -1.27 -13.73
N ALA A 481 -16.51 -0.58 -13.35
CA ALA A 481 -16.82 -0.24 -11.96
C ALA A 481 -18.27 -0.61 -11.66
N ILE A 482 -18.46 -1.32 -10.56
CA ILE A 482 -19.79 -1.69 -10.07
C ILE A 482 -20.18 -0.80 -8.92
N THR A 483 -21.38 -0.21 -9.01
CA THR A 483 -21.96 0.66 -7.99
C THR A 483 -23.44 0.34 -7.78
N ALA A 484 -23.98 0.79 -6.64
CA ALA A 484 -25.41 0.75 -6.38
C ALA A 484 -26.10 1.99 -6.97
N VAL A 485 -27.28 1.79 -7.59
CA VAL A 485 -28.22 2.87 -7.89
C VAL A 485 -29.55 2.60 -7.22
N PRO A 486 -30.28 3.63 -6.74
CA PRO A 486 -31.58 3.46 -6.11
C PRO A 486 -32.61 2.80 -7.04
N ASP A 487 -33.42 1.92 -6.49
CA ASP A 487 -34.54 1.29 -7.19
C ASP A 487 -35.77 1.25 -6.27
N PRO A 488 -36.94 1.72 -6.71
CA PRO A 488 -38.13 1.85 -5.84
C PRO A 488 -38.71 0.51 -5.35
N VAL A 489 -38.40 -0.59 -6.02
CA VAL A 489 -38.93 -1.93 -5.68
C VAL A 489 -37.88 -2.75 -4.92
N ARG A 490 -36.60 -2.62 -5.31
CA ARG A 490 -35.50 -3.46 -4.79
C ARG A 490 -34.62 -2.75 -3.77
N GLY A 491 -34.89 -1.48 -3.46
CA GLY A 491 -34.03 -0.63 -2.67
C GLY A 491 -32.81 -0.14 -3.48
N GLN A 492 -31.99 -1.06 -3.94
CA GLN A 492 -30.86 -0.80 -4.82
C GLN A 492 -30.78 -1.85 -5.93
N VAL A 493 -30.19 -1.48 -7.06
CA VAL A 493 -29.82 -2.41 -8.13
C VAL A 493 -28.35 -2.20 -8.53
N VAL A 494 -27.79 -3.26 -9.09
CA VAL A 494 -26.41 -3.25 -9.61
C VAL A 494 -26.32 -2.41 -10.87
N LYS A 495 -25.42 -1.44 -10.89
CA LYS A 495 -25.01 -0.68 -12.07
C LYS A 495 -23.57 -1.01 -12.43
N ALA A 496 -23.32 -1.26 -13.72
CA ALA A 496 -22.00 -1.37 -14.30
C ALA A 496 -21.68 -0.11 -15.11
N THR A 497 -20.57 0.54 -14.78
CA THR A 497 -19.95 1.60 -15.60
C THR A 497 -18.74 0.98 -16.28
N ILE A 498 -18.72 0.93 -17.61
CA ILE A 498 -17.80 0.10 -18.40
C ILE A 498 -17.02 0.95 -19.41
N VAL A 499 -15.70 0.73 -19.45
CA VAL A 499 -14.82 1.17 -20.52
C VAL A 499 -14.64 0.00 -21.48
N LEU A 500 -14.99 0.20 -22.74
CA LEU A 500 -14.89 -0.85 -23.77
C LEU A 500 -13.44 -1.06 -24.23
N ALA A 501 -13.14 -2.29 -24.55
CA ALA A 501 -11.90 -2.67 -25.23
C ALA A 501 -11.90 -2.12 -26.67
N ARG A 502 -10.71 -1.92 -27.22
CA ARG A 502 -10.55 -1.37 -28.58
C ARG A 502 -11.23 -2.28 -29.62
N GLY A 503 -12.05 -1.67 -30.47
CA GLY A 503 -12.79 -2.39 -31.53
C GLY A 503 -14.22 -2.79 -31.16
N TYR A 504 -14.67 -2.44 -29.95
CA TYR A 504 -16.07 -2.59 -29.53
C TYR A 504 -16.75 -1.23 -29.42
N GLU A 505 -18.05 -1.20 -29.76
CA GLU A 505 -18.89 -0.01 -29.72
C GLU A 505 -20.10 -0.22 -28.80
N PRO A 506 -20.58 0.84 -28.13
CA PRO A 506 -21.77 0.74 -27.30
C PRO A 506 -23.00 0.34 -28.11
N SER A 507 -23.74 -0.68 -27.64
CA SER A 507 -25.03 -1.08 -28.23
C SER A 507 -25.93 -1.75 -27.19
N ASP A 508 -27.25 -1.78 -27.46
CA ASP A 508 -28.23 -2.48 -26.62
C ASP A 508 -28.02 -4.01 -26.64
N GLU A 509 -27.50 -4.53 -27.75
CA GLU A 509 -27.14 -5.94 -27.92
C GLU A 509 -25.99 -6.29 -26.98
N LEU A 510 -24.93 -5.48 -26.96
CA LEU A 510 -23.78 -5.66 -26.08
C LEU A 510 -24.19 -5.56 -24.59
N VAL A 511 -25.10 -4.65 -24.23
CA VAL A 511 -25.64 -4.58 -22.86
C VAL A 511 -26.28 -5.92 -22.47
N LYS A 512 -27.13 -6.51 -23.33
CA LYS A 512 -27.77 -7.80 -23.07
C LYS A 512 -26.76 -8.95 -22.98
N GLU A 513 -25.76 -8.93 -23.85
CA GLU A 513 -24.67 -9.91 -23.84
C GLU A 513 -23.91 -9.88 -22.52
N LEU A 514 -23.48 -8.70 -22.06
CA LEU A 514 -22.78 -8.52 -20.80
C LEU A 514 -23.63 -8.90 -19.58
N GLN A 515 -24.92 -8.53 -19.59
CA GLN A 515 -25.86 -8.94 -18.55
C GLN A 515 -26.03 -10.47 -18.48
N ASN A 516 -26.12 -11.13 -19.64
CA ASN A 516 -26.22 -12.58 -19.71
C ASN A 516 -24.91 -13.26 -19.32
N HIS A 517 -23.78 -12.71 -19.73
CA HIS A 517 -22.48 -13.20 -19.30
C HIS A 517 -22.35 -13.24 -17.78
N VAL A 518 -22.67 -12.14 -17.09
CA VAL A 518 -22.64 -12.09 -15.61
C VAL A 518 -23.62 -13.09 -14.99
N LYS A 519 -24.83 -13.26 -15.54
CA LYS A 519 -25.80 -14.24 -15.04
C LYS A 519 -25.30 -15.69 -15.12
N HIS A 520 -24.47 -16.00 -16.11
CA HIS A 520 -23.91 -17.34 -16.27
C HIS A 520 -22.64 -17.55 -15.44
N ALA A 521 -21.79 -16.50 -15.33
CA ALA A 521 -20.55 -16.55 -14.58
C ALA A 521 -20.77 -16.46 -13.05
N THR A 522 -21.90 -15.87 -12.61
CA THR A 522 -22.24 -15.66 -11.19
C THR A 522 -23.67 -16.10 -10.89
N ALA A 523 -24.16 -15.76 -9.68
CA ALA A 523 -25.59 -15.99 -9.38
C ALA A 523 -26.48 -15.01 -10.16
N PRO A 524 -27.66 -15.46 -10.70
CA PRO A 524 -28.51 -14.65 -11.57
C PRO A 524 -28.98 -13.31 -10.98
N TYR A 525 -29.06 -13.17 -9.66
CA TYR A 525 -29.47 -11.91 -9.02
C TYR A 525 -28.38 -10.83 -9.03
N LYS A 526 -27.13 -11.17 -9.34
CA LYS A 526 -25.94 -10.28 -9.31
C LYS A 526 -25.75 -9.49 -10.59
N TYR A 527 -26.42 -9.82 -11.70
CA TYR A 527 -26.19 -9.14 -12.97
C TYR A 527 -26.50 -7.64 -12.92
N PRO A 528 -25.75 -6.79 -13.62
CA PRO A 528 -26.01 -5.36 -13.65
C PRO A 528 -27.30 -5.06 -14.41
N ARG A 529 -28.26 -4.42 -13.72
CA ARG A 529 -29.54 -4.01 -14.35
C ARG A 529 -29.38 -2.71 -15.14
N VAL A 530 -28.42 -1.91 -14.74
CA VAL A 530 -28.04 -0.68 -15.43
C VAL A 530 -26.62 -0.83 -15.95
N VAL A 531 -26.42 -0.54 -17.23
CA VAL A 531 -25.08 -0.52 -17.87
C VAL A 531 -24.87 0.83 -18.49
N GLU A 532 -23.74 1.45 -18.22
CA GLU A 532 -23.31 2.72 -18.80
C GLU A 532 -21.91 2.56 -19.38
N PHE A 533 -21.75 2.92 -20.66
CA PHE A 533 -20.44 2.96 -21.30
C PHE A 533 -19.83 4.35 -21.17
N VAL A 534 -18.54 4.40 -20.87
CA VAL A 534 -17.77 5.64 -20.66
C VAL A 534 -16.39 5.50 -21.30
N ASP A 535 -15.76 6.64 -21.60
CA ASP A 535 -14.40 6.66 -22.17
C ASP A 535 -13.35 6.33 -21.10
N GLU A 536 -13.59 6.77 -19.84
CA GLU A 536 -12.69 6.50 -18.71
C GLU A 536 -13.45 6.42 -17.37
N LEU A 537 -12.88 5.72 -16.42
CA LEU A 537 -13.35 5.66 -15.02
C LEU A 537 -12.63 6.70 -14.16
N PRO A 538 -13.33 7.37 -13.22
CA PRO A 538 -12.68 8.24 -12.26
C PRO A 538 -11.77 7.40 -11.32
N LYS A 539 -10.51 7.85 -11.16
CA LYS A 539 -9.51 7.14 -10.36
C LYS A 539 -8.88 8.08 -9.34
N THR A 540 -8.47 7.52 -8.22
CA THR A 540 -7.60 8.21 -7.25
C THR A 540 -6.22 8.41 -7.89
N THR A 541 -5.40 9.24 -7.26
CA THR A 541 -3.96 9.37 -7.59
C THR A 541 -3.24 8.01 -7.60
N SER A 542 -3.81 7.02 -6.92
CA SER A 542 -3.33 5.65 -6.84
C SER A 542 -3.78 4.72 -7.95
N GLY A 543 -4.55 5.19 -8.86
CA GLY A 543 -5.15 4.35 -9.90
C GLY A 543 -6.37 3.54 -9.44
N LYS A 544 -6.79 3.66 -8.16
CA LYS A 544 -7.99 2.98 -7.65
C LYS A 544 -9.26 3.68 -8.14
N ILE A 545 -10.24 2.90 -8.55
CA ILE A 545 -11.53 3.41 -9.03
C ILE A 545 -12.25 4.16 -7.90
N MET A 546 -12.68 5.38 -8.17
CA MET A 546 -13.45 6.22 -7.25
C MET A 546 -14.96 5.96 -7.39
N ARG A 547 -15.47 4.88 -6.79
CA ARG A 547 -16.91 4.56 -6.81
C ARG A 547 -17.77 5.66 -6.21
N THR A 548 -17.25 6.41 -5.24
CA THR A 548 -17.92 7.59 -4.66
C THR A 548 -18.20 8.67 -5.70
N ALA A 549 -17.27 8.94 -6.61
CA ALA A 549 -17.46 9.91 -7.69
C ALA A 549 -18.51 9.43 -8.70
N ILE A 550 -18.52 8.13 -9.01
CA ILE A 550 -19.54 7.53 -9.89
C ILE A 550 -20.92 7.66 -9.24
N ARG A 551 -21.07 7.27 -7.96
CA ARG A 551 -22.35 7.41 -7.22
C ARG A 551 -22.83 8.86 -7.13
N ALA A 552 -21.93 9.82 -6.88
CA ALA A 552 -22.28 11.23 -6.81
C ALA A 552 -22.82 11.74 -8.15
N ARG A 553 -22.19 11.37 -9.28
CA ARG A 553 -22.66 11.67 -10.64
C ARG A 553 -24.05 11.06 -10.92
N ASP A 554 -24.25 9.81 -10.50
CA ASP A 554 -25.54 9.13 -10.71
C ASP A 554 -26.66 9.78 -9.89
N MET A 555 -26.40 10.14 -8.65
CA MET A 555 -27.36 10.86 -7.81
C MET A 555 -27.70 12.26 -8.37
N GLN A 556 -26.74 12.93 -8.95
CA GLN A 556 -26.99 14.20 -9.63
C GLN A 556 -27.91 14.02 -10.86
N LYS A 557 -27.63 13.04 -11.73
CA LYS A 557 -28.48 12.71 -12.88
C LYS A 557 -29.93 12.40 -12.47
N LEU A 558 -30.09 11.61 -11.39
CA LEU A 558 -31.41 11.28 -10.87
C LEU A 558 -32.18 12.52 -10.37
N ARG A 559 -31.51 13.44 -9.67
CA ARG A 559 -32.12 14.71 -9.22
C ARG A 559 -32.54 15.61 -10.38
N GLU A 560 -31.77 15.63 -11.47
CA GLU A 560 -32.08 16.39 -12.67
C GLU A 560 -33.27 15.82 -13.44
N GLN A 561 -33.45 14.48 -13.44
CA GLN A 561 -34.60 13.80 -14.06
C GLN A 561 -35.91 13.93 -13.26
N GLN A 562 -35.83 14.30 -11.98
CA GLN A 562 -36.98 14.51 -11.09
C GLN A 562 -37.48 15.97 -11.07
N LYS A 563 -36.72 16.89 -11.69
CA LYS A 563 -37.11 18.28 -11.93
C LYS A 563 -37.80 18.44 -13.27
#